data_0406eedda19304da4757ebaa8b281be8
#
_entry.id   0406eedda19304da4757ebaa8b281be8
#
_cell.length_a   1.000
_cell.length_b   1.000
_cell.length_c   1.000
_cell.angle_alpha   90.00
_cell.angle_beta   90.00
_cell.angle_gamma   90.00
#
_symmetry.space_group_name_H-M   'P 1'
#
loop_
_entity.id
_entity.type
_entity.pdbx_description
1 polymer ?
#
loop_
_entity_poly.entity_id
_entity_poly.type
_entity_poly.pdbx_seq_one_letter_code
_entity_poly.pdbx_strand_id
1 'polypeptide(L)'
;MHRVPGMRRRGRQTWAGALAAALTAVLTAACLTLAGAGQASAADVNNARNAGFESGLANWTCSANSGTTVSSPVRTGSAALKATPAAQDNAKCVQTVAVKPNSTYTLSAWVRGGYAYLGASGTGTTDVSTWTPDTTDWKQLTTTFTTGASTTSVTLYTHGWYGQAAYYADDVSVYGPDGGGGSDPAPTIPSAPTAVSVSGSTSSSVSLAWNTVSGATGYNVYRGGTKVQAVTGTSATVTGLAASTSYTFQVTATNAAGESARSATVTGTTTSGSGGGGTALPKHALTGYWQNFNNGATVQRISDVQSQYDIIAVAFADATTTPGAVTFNLDSAGLGGYTVDQFKADIRAKQAAGKKVVVSVGGERGTVSVNDSTSATNFANSLYSLMQTYGFDGVDIDLENGLNATYMTQALRSLSSKAGPSLVLTMAPQTIDMQSTSNSYFQTALNVKDILTVVNMQYYNSGSMLGCDGKVYSQGSVDFLTALACIQLQGGLAPSQVGLGLPASARGAGSGYVAPSVVNNALDCLARGTNCGSFKPSRTYPDLRGAMTWSTNWDALAGNAWSNAVGPKVHGLP
;
A
#
# COMPACT_ATOMS: atom_id res chain seq x y z
N MET A 1 44.90 -48.03 -23.17
CA MET A 1 46.31 -47.84 -22.74
C MET A 1 46.35 -46.85 -21.61
N HIS A 2 46.77 -47.32 -20.48
CA HIS A 2 47.50 -46.70 -19.37
C HIS A 2 46.83 -45.52 -18.64
N ARG A 3 46.54 -45.59 -17.47
CA ARG A 3 46.79 -46.21 -16.15
C ARG A 3 46.55 -45.12 -15.08
N VAL A 4 45.64 -45.38 -14.18
CA VAL A 4 45.53 -44.83 -12.83
C VAL A 4 46.66 -45.42 -12.00
N PRO A 5 47.21 -44.83 -10.93
CA PRO A 5 46.63 -44.86 -9.60
C PRO A 5 46.97 -43.59 -8.75
N GLY A 6 46.52 -43.39 -7.56
CA GLY A 6 45.83 -44.11 -6.53
C GLY A 6 45.74 -43.31 -5.24
N MET A 7 44.72 -43.64 -4.52
CA MET A 7 44.36 -43.51 -3.12
C MET A 7 45.45 -43.31 -2.05
N ARG A 8 45.10 -42.57 -0.99
CA ARG A 8 44.94 -43.00 0.43
C ARG A 8 44.56 -41.80 1.30
N ARG A 9 43.46 -41.75 1.91
CA ARG A 9 42.81 -42.22 3.17
C ARG A 9 43.61 -42.04 4.46
N ARG A 10 42.85 -41.49 5.47
CA ARG A 10 42.89 -41.60 6.95
C ARG A 10 43.39 -40.30 7.62
N GLY A 11 42.79 -39.87 8.72
CA GLY A 11 41.78 -40.38 9.63
C GLY A 11 41.42 -39.36 10.72
N ARG A 12 40.31 -39.60 11.34
CA ARG A 12 39.74 -38.93 12.50
C ARG A 12 40.69 -38.90 13.70
N GLN A 13 40.60 -37.87 14.53
CA GLN A 13 40.35 -38.05 15.98
C GLN A 13 39.96 -36.76 16.67
N THR A 14 38.87 -36.85 17.39
CA THR A 14 38.33 -36.03 18.46
C THR A 14 39.33 -35.94 19.63
N TRP A 15 39.29 -34.88 20.42
CA TRP A 15 39.15 -34.94 21.89
C TRP A 15 38.95 -33.53 22.48
N ALA A 16 38.11 -33.49 23.48
CA ALA A 16 37.65 -32.36 24.27
C ALA A 16 38.62 -32.08 25.44
N GLY A 17 38.43 -30.95 26.07
CA GLY A 17 38.78 -30.78 27.50
C GLY A 17 39.59 -29.57 27.87
N ALA A 18 38.92 -28.59 28.35
CA ALA A 18 38.92 -28.09 29.74
C ALA A 18 40.10 -27.25 30.28
N LEU A 19 39.68 -26.07 30.74
CA LEU A 19 39.95 -25.37 32.03
C LEU A 19 41.36 -24.86 32.40
N ALA A 20 41.27 -23.62 32.88
CA ALA A 20 41.83 -23.00 34.11
C ALA A 20 43.13 -22.22 33.97
N ALA A 21 42.99 -20.92 34.14
CA ALA A 21 43.30 -20.09 35.33
C ALA A 21 44.78 -19.80 35.65
N ALA A 22 44.98 -18.53 35.88
CA ALA A 22 45.76 -17.90 36.94
C ALA A 22 47.16 -17.32 36.66
N LEU A 23 47.19 -16.06 36.94
CA LEU A 23 48.00 -15.24 37.89
C LEU A 23 49.35 -14.67 37.41
N THR A 24 49.32 -13.33 37.45
CA THR A 24 50.33 -12.38 38.03
C THR A 24 51.81 -12.54 37.70
N ALA A 25 52.37 -11.40 37.23
CA ALA A 25 53.57 -10.81 37.85
C ALA A 25 53.76 -9.36 37.39
N VAL A 26 53.87 -8.49 38.37
CA VAL A 26 54.26 -7.10 38.38
C VAL A 26 55.74 -6.98 38.04
N LEU A 27 56.13 -6.00 37.20
CA LEU A 27 57.47 -5.39 37.29
C LEU A 27 57.40 -3.94 36.81
N THR A 28 57.66 -3.06 37.76
CA THR A 28 57.87 -1.64 37.62
C THR A 28 59.17 -1.30 36.90
N ALA A 29 59.07 -0.41 35.93
CA ALA A 29 60.20 0.40 35.51
C ALA A 29 59.73 1.84 35.27
N ALA A 30 60.12 2.73 36.15
CA ALA A 30 59.92 4.16 36.02
C ALA A 30 60.85 4.71 34.91
N CYS A 31 60.25 5.36 33.93
CA CYS A 31 60.94 6.31 33.07
C CYS A 31 60.15 7.62 33.05
N LEU A 32 60.64 8.65 33.73
CA LEU A 32 60.18 10.02 33.59
C LEU A 32 60.41 10.48 32.14
N THR A 33 59.31 10.73 31.45
CA THR A 33 59.34 11.61 30.26
C THR A 33 58.32 12.71 30.54
N LEU A 34 58.71 13.94 30.43
CA LEU A 34 57.86 15.13 30.46
C LEU A 34 56.74 14.94 29.44
N ALA A 35 55.53 14.70 29.92
CA ALA A 35 54.33 14.82 29.14
C ALA A 35 53.98 16.29 29.02
N GLY A 36 54.29 16.89 27.88
CA GLY A 36 53.56 18.08 27.47
C GLY A 36 52.07 17.76 27.52
N ALA A 37 51.30 18.52 28.31
CA ALA A 37 49.86 18.47 28.33
C ALA A 37 49.37 18.81 26.89
N GLY A 38 49.20 17.79 26.07
CA GLY A 38 48.40 17.91 24.88
C GLY A 38 46.99 18.29 25.31
N GLN A 39 46.57 19.51 25.04
CA GLN A 39 45.20 19.91 25.16
C GLN A 39 44.38 18.93 24.34
N ALA A 40 43.45 18.21 24.97
CA ALA A 40 42.44 17.45 24.26
C ALA A 40 41.76 18.43 23.31
N SER A 41 41.93 18.24 22.03
CA SER A 41 41.18 19.00 21.03
C SER A 41 39.70 18.77 21.33
N ALA A 42 38.96 19.86 21.61
CA ALA A 42 37.53 19.77 21.70
C ALA A 42 36.97 19.10 20.43
N ALA A 43 36.03 18.19 20.62
CA ALA A 43 35.42 17.51 19.47
C ALA A 43 34.78 18.55 18.51
N ASP A 44 34.86 18.29 17.21
CA ASP A 44 34.20 19.12 16.23
C ASP A 44 32.68 19.12 16.44
N VAL A 45 32.04 20.28 16.22
CA VAL A 45 30.61 20.52 16.46
C VAL A 45 29.99 21.20 15.21
N ASN A 46 28.66 21.19 15.14
CA ASN A 46 27.96 22.08 14.22
C ASN A 46 27.85 23.48 14.87
N ASN A 47 28.50 24.47 14.31
CA ASN A 47 28.49 25.86 14.81
C ASN A 47 27.28 26.67 14.29
N ALA A 48 26.46 26.16 13.36
CA ALA A 48 25.22 26.79 12.93
C ALA A 48 24.14 26.62 14.01
N ARG A 49 23.34 27.68 14.24
CA ARG A 49 22.23 27.68 15.20
C ARG A 49 20.89 27.62 14.45
N ASN A 50 19.91 26.98 15.07
CA ASN A 50 18.60 26.75 14.48
C ASN A 50 18.75 26.20 13.05
N ALA A 51 19.59 25.21 12.94
CA ALA A 51 20.09 24.63 11.69
C ALA A 51 18.96 24.02 10.84
N GLY A 52 17.91 23.46 11.46
CA GLY A 52 16.72 22.88 10.84
C GLY A 52 15.51 23.82 10.87
N PHE A 53 15.68 25.11 11.21
CA PHE A 53 14.61 26.12 11.23
C PHE A 53 13.42 25.80 12.15
N GLU A 54 13.57 24.90 13.10
CA GLU A 54 12.53 24.44 14.03
C GLU A 54 12.03 25.54 14.98
N SER A 55 12.82 26.59 15.19
CA SER A 55 12.45 27.80 15.95
C SER A 55 12.13 28.99 15.04
N GLY A 56 11.51 28.77 13.91
CA GLY A 56 11.25 29.81 12.90
C GLY A 56 12.56 30.33 12.30
N LEU A 57 12.66 31.65 12.10
CA LEU A 57 13.89 32.29 11.62
C LEU A 57 14.82 32.75 12.74
N ALA A 58 14.70 32.19 13.97
CA ALA A 58 15.61 32.54 15.07
C ALA A 58 17.08 32.32 14.60
N ASN A 59 17.94 33.33 14.88
CA ASN A 59 19.34 33.41 14.42
C ASN A 59 19.56 33.58 12.91
N TRP A 60 18.51 33.65 12.10
CA TRP A 60 18.59 33.89 10.67
C TRP A 60 17.94 35.24 10.31
N THR A 61 18.55 35.94 9.38
CA THR A 61 18.01 37.20 8.84
C THR A 61 17.94 37.09 7.33
N CYS A 62 16.75 37.28 6.75
CA CYS A 62 16.55 37.26 5.31
C CYS A 62 16.33 38.66 4.73
N SER A 63 16.84 38.94 3.51
CA SER A 63 16.66 40.21 2.83
C SER A 63 15.18 40.52 2.61
N ALA A 64 14.78 41.77 2.75
CA ALA A 64 13.46 42.30 2.44
C ALA A 64 12.27 41.43 2.94
N ASN A 65 12.43 40.71 4.05
CA ASN A 65 11.45 39.74 4.57
C ASN A 65 11.08 38.62 3.55
N SER A 66 12.00 38.29 2.66
CA SER A 66 11.81 37.28 1.60
C SER A 66 11.78 35.84 2.12
N GLY A 67 12.20 35.62 3.38
CA GLY A 67 12.24 34.29 4.01
C GLY A 67 11.09 34.06 5.00
N THR A 68 10.61 32.83 5.06
CA THR A 68 9.67 32.33 6.05
C THR A 68 9.95 30.87 6.35
N THR A 69 9.40 30.33 7.42
CA THR A 69 9.42 28.88 7.64
C THR A 69 8.13 28.23 7.19
N VAL A 70 8.22 26.99 6.69
CA VAL A 70 7.09 26.19 6.21
C VAL A 70 7.14 24.82 6.84
N SER A 71 5.97 24.18 6.99
CA SER A 71 5.84 22.80 7.46
C SER A 71 5.79 21.77 6.31
N SER A 72 5.88 22.24 5.06
CA SER A 72 6.01 21.40 3.86
C SER A 72 6.49 22.24 2.67
N PRO A 73 7.49 21.79 1.89
CA PRO A 73 8.29 20.58 2.12
C PRO A 73 9.31 20.81 3.26
N VAL A 74 9.58 19.77 4.05
CA VAL A 74 10.67 19.73 5.06
C VAL A 74 11.59 18.54 4.78
N ARG A 75 12.87 18.65 5.13
CA ARG A 75 13.86 17.57 5.00
C ARG A 75 13.90 16.72 6.27
N THR A 76 14.05 17.36 7.41
CA THR A 76 13.95 16.74 8.74
C THR A 76 13.12 17.63 9.65
N GLY A 77 12.70 17.10 10.81
CA GLY A 77 11.92 17.89 11.76
C GLY A 77 10.52 18.26 11.30
N SER A 78 10.09 19.47 11.65
CA SER A 78 8.73 20.01 11.40
C SER A 78 8.73 21.31 10.60
N ALA A 79 9.88 21.90 10.31
CA ALA A 79 10.02 23.17 9.62
C ALA A 79 11.21 23.18 8.68
N ALA A 80 11.13 23.99 7.62
CA ALA A 80 12.23 24.31 6.73
C ALA A 80 12.15 25.78 6.31
N LEU A 81 13.27 26.40 5.93
CA LEU A 81 13.28 27.70 5.30
C LEU A 81 12.62 27.64 3.90
N LYS A 82 11.70 28.55 3.62
CA LYS A 82 11.29 28.94 2.27
C LYS A 82 11.68 30.36 2.04
N ALA A 83 12.45 30.65 0.99
CA ALA A 83 12.79 32.00 0.59
C ALA A 83 12.46 32.24 -0.88
N THR A 84 11.82 33.40 -1.16
CA THR A 84 11.27 33.72 -2.49
C THR A 84 12.00 34.90 -3.10
N PRO A 85 12.87 34.65 -4.11
CA PRO A 85 13.54 35.72 -4.84
C PRO A 85 12.57 36.64 -5.60
N ALA A 86 12.94 37.91 -5.73
CA ALA A 86 12.26 38.88 -6.55
C ALA A 86 13.21 39.37 -7.67
N ALA A 87 12.70 40.20 -8.58
CA ALA A 87 13.52 40.67 -9.72
C ALA A 87 14.81 41.43 -9.30
N GLN A 88 14.78 42.07 -8.13
CA GLN A 88 15.90 42.85 -7.59
C GLN A 88 16.46 42.30 -6.27
N ASP A 89 15.94 41.16 -5.79
CA ASP A 89 16.35 40.49 -4.54
C ASP A 89 16.48 38.99 -4.75
N ASN A 90 17.64 38.44 -4.41
CA ASN A 90 17.89 36.99 -4.50
C ASN A 90 17.43 36.21 -3.27
N ALA A 91 16.69 36.84 -2.38
CA ALA A 91 16.18 36.27 -1.13
C ALA A 91 17.29 35.69 -0.24
N LYS A 92 18.35 36.47 0.00
CA LYS A 92 19.49 36.02 0.77
C LYS A 92 19.13 35.95 2.26
N CYS A 93 19.31 34.75 2.85
CA CYS A 93 19.18 34.52 4.29
C CYS A 93 20.57 34.25 4.87
N VAL A 94 20.91 34.92 5.96
CA VAL A 94 22.24 34.91 6.58
C VAL A 94 22.20 34.56 8.06
N GLN A 95 23.31 33.95 8.52
CA GLN A 95 23.60 33.78 9.94
C GLN A 95 25.08 34.05 10.19
N THR A 96 25.42 34.82 11.22
CA THR A 96 26.81 34.95 11.66
C THR A 96 27.11 33.90 12.73
N VAL A 97 28.14 33.09 12.50
CA VAL A 97 28.60 32.05 13.43
C VAL A 97 30.00 32.35 13.91
N ALA A 98 30.27 32.02 15.18
CA ALA A 98 31.60 32.07 15.74
C ALA A 98 32.46 30.92 15.19
N VAL A 99 33.71 31.19 14.92
CA VAL A 99 34.70 30.22 14.41
C VAL A 99 36.04 30.42 15.09
N LYS A 100 36.91 29.42 15.10
CA LYS A 100 38.32 29.55 15.48
C LYS A 100 39.18 30.03 14.33
N PRO A 101 40.17 30.88 14.58
CA PRO A 101 41.20 31.24 13.62
C PRO A 101 41.99 30.03 13.11
N ASN A 102 42.51 30.11 11.91
CA ASN A 102 43.36 29.08 11.26
C ASN A 102 42.74 27.68 11.31
N SER A 103 41.41 27.57 11.16
CA SER A 103 40.68 26.34 11.30
C SER A 103 39.86 26.05 10.04
N THR A 104 39.72 24.77 9.70
CA THR A 104 38.92 24.34 8.56
C THR A 104 37.55 23.88 8.99
N TYR A 105 36.53 24.28 8.23
CA TYR A 105 35.10 23.95 8.47
C TYR A 105 34.50 23.37 7.21
N THR A 106 33.59 22.39 7.39
CA THR A 106 32.72 21.87 6.34
C THR A 106 31.36 22.54 6.46
N LEU A 107 30.98 23.30 5.43
CA LEU A 107 29.65 23.91 5.30
C LEU A 107 28.78 23.03 4.44
N SER A 108 27.61 22.65 4.93
CA SER A 108 26.60 21.91 4.15
C SER A 108 25.18 22.39 4.46
N ALA A 109 24.26 22.16 3.53
CA ALA A 109 22.83 22.34 3.71
C ALA A 109 22.07 21.44 2.73
N TRP A 110 20.87 21.03 3.09
CA TRP A 110 19.95 20.43 2.14
C TRP A 110 19.08 21.53 1.53
N VAL A 111 18.98 21.51 0.20
CA VAL A 111 18.22 22.53 -0.56
C VAL A 111 17.28 21.89 -1.56
N ARG A 112 16.21 22.61 -1.90
CA ARG A 112 15.22 22.23 -2.90
C ARG A 112 14.65 23.47 -3.58
N GLY A 113 14.10 23.35 -4.80
CA GLY A 113 13.51 24.45 -5.56
C GLY A 113 14.49 25.15 -6.46
N GLY A 114 14.18 26.39 -6.86
CA GLY A 114 14.90 27.11 -7.89
C GLY A 114 16.25 27.63 -7.44
N TYR A 115 17.32 27.36 -8.19
CA TYR A 115 18.66 27.94 -8.11
C TYR A 115 19.14 28.27 -6.70
N ALA A 116 19.30 27.25 -5.86
CA ALA A 116 19.71 27.43 -4.48
C ALA A 116 21.24 27.50 -4.34
N TYR A 117 21.71 28.51 -3.61
CA TYR A 117 23.11 28.76 -3.27
C TYR A 117 23.36 28.58 -1.77
N LEU A 118 24.54 28.10 -1.44
CA LEU A 118 25.07 27.98 -0.08
C LEU A 118 26.49 28.52 -0.07
N GLY A 119 26.84 29.38 0.89
CA GLY A 119 28.18 29.88 0.99
C GLY A 119 28.54 30.45 2.35
N ALA A 120 29.83 30.79 2.52
CA ALA A 120 30.40 31.50 3.67
C ALA A 120 31.24 32.66 3.19
N SER A 121 31.07 33.81 3.83
CA SER A 121 31.83 35.02 3.58
C SER A 121 32.45 35.58 4.86
N GLY A 122 33.48 36.40 4.67
CA GLY A 122 34.25 36.93 5.78
C GLY A 122 35.19 35.88 6.39
N THR A 123 35.60 34.90 5.63
CA THR A 123 36.44 33.79 6.09
C THR A 123 37.86 34.23 6.48
N GLY A 124 38.29 35.43 6.05
CA GLY A 124 39.66 35.91 6.27
C GLY A 124 40.69 35.25 5.35
N THR A 125 40.25 34.40 4.47
CA THR A 125 40.94 33.77 3.35
C THR A 125 40.07 33.93 2.09
N THR A 126 39.80 32.87 1.36
CA THR A 126 38.92 32.89 0.20
C THR A 126 37.50 32.53 0.61
N ASP A 127 36.54 33.43 0.36
CA ASP A 127 35.12 33.14 0.56
C ASP A 127 34.64 32.03 -0.36
N VAL A 128 33.69 31.21 0.09
CA VAL A 128 33.26 30.01 -0.65
C VAL A 128 31.76 30.06 -0.96
N SER A 129 31.43 29.48 -2.11
CA SER A 129 30.03 29.29 -2.52
C SER A 129 29.89 28.01 -3.34
N THR A 130 28.77 27.35 -3.19
CA THR A 130 28.31 26.23 -4.01
C THR A 130 26.85 26.39 -4.33
N TRP A 131 26.36 25.75 -5.38
CA TRP A 131 24.97 25.92 -5.80
C TRP A 131 24.43 24.72 -6.58
N THR A 132 23.13 24.69 -6.81
CA THR A 132 22.46 23.74 -7.70
C THR A 132 21.41 24.47 -8.54
N PRO A 133 21.21 24.06 -9.82
CA PRO A 133 20.04 24.51 -10.57
C PRO A 133 18.74 24.01 -9.90
N ASP A 134 17.61 24.33 -10.50
CA ASP A 134 16.30 23.89 -10.01
C ASP A 134 16.25 22.39 -9.76
N THR A 135 15.71 22.00 -8.61
CA THR A 135 15.55 20.60 -8.19
C THR A 135 14.20 20.36 -7.53
N THR A 136 13.52 19.28 -7.93
CA THR A 136 12.26 18.84 -7.34
C THR A 136 12.46 18.06 -6.05
N ASP A 137 13.66 17.53 -5.82
CA ASP A 137 14.02 16.74 -4.64
C ASP A 137 15.04 17.46 -3.77
N TRP A 138 15.13 17.06 -2.50
CA TRP A 138 16.16 17.57 -1.60
C TRP A 138 17.55 17.13 -2.08
N LYS A 139 18.44 18.10 -2.27
CA LYS A 139 19.84 17.90 -2.65
C LYS A 139 20.77 18.52 -1.62
N GLN A 140 21.79 17.80 -1.22
CA GLN A 140 22.79 18.33 -0.32
C GLN A 140 23.83 19.14 -1.09
N LEU A 141 24.05 20.37 -0.67
CA LEU A 141 25.19 21.19 -1.07
C LEU A 141 26.26 21.09 0.03
N THR A 142 27.52 21.01 -0.38
CA THR A 142 28.66 20.91 0.56
C THR A 142 29.86 21.66 -0.03
N THR A 143 30.55 22.40 0.84
CA THR A 143 31.82 23.06 0.54
C THR A 143 32.66 23.16 1.80
N THR A 144 33.95 23.52 1.69
CA THR A 144 34.86 23.71 2.82
C THR A 144 35.49 25.09 2.75
N PHE A 145 35.72 25.68 3.93
CA PHE A 145 36.52 26.93 4.02
C PHE A 145 37.50 26.85 5.18
N THR A 146 38.55 27.65 5.11
CA THR A 146 39.53 27.80 6.17
C THR A 146 39.53 29.25 6.64
N THR A 147 39.51 29.46 7.93
CA THR A 147 39.52 30.79 8.55
C THR A 147 40.92 31.39 8.58
N GLY A 148 41.00 32.72 8.39
CA GLY A 148 42.25 33.47 8.54
C GLY A 148 42.75 33.52 9.98
N ALA A 149 43.98 34.00 10.16
CA ALA A 149 44.68 34.03 11.45
C ALA A 149 43.99 34.89 12.54
N SER A 150 43.14 35.83 12.17
CA SER A 150 42.39 36.71 13.08
C SER A 150 40.88 36.55 12.95
N THR A 151 40.38 35.56 12.18
CA THR A 151 38.96 35.38 11.91
C THR A 151 38.30 34.63 13.08
N THR A 152 37.42 35.31 13.79
CA THR A 152 36.62 34.75 14.91
C THR A 152 35.16 34.58 14.62
N SER A 153 34.67 35.05 13.47
CA SER A 153 33.30 34.85 12.97
C SER A 153 33.26 34.83 11.48
N VAL A 154 32.27 34.12 10.91
CA VAL A 154 31.96 34.08 9.47
C VAL A 154 30.47 34.28 9.28
N THR A 155 30.07 34.77 8.12
CA THR A 155 28.69 34.90 7.70
C THR A 155 28.33 33.77 6.76
N LEU A 156 27.48 32.85 7.22
CA LEU A 156 26.85 31.84 6.37
C LEU A 156 25.74 32.47 5.58
N TYR A 157 25.46 31.94 4.40
CA TYR A 157 24.29 32.36 3.63
C TYR A 157 23.71 31.25 2.78
N THR A 158 22.39 31.32 2.60
CA THR A 158 21.67 30.72 1.48
C THR A 158 21.01 31.80 0.66
N HIS A 159 20.89 31.65 -0.64
CA HIS A 159 20.12 32.52 -1.48
C HIS A 159 19.63 31.80 -2.74
N GLY A 160 18.60 32.33 -3.37
CA GLY A 160 18.16 31.92 -4.70
C GLY A 160 18.77 32.76 -5.81
N TRP A 161 18.16 32.76 -6.98
CA TRP A 161 18.56 33.61 -8.09
C TRP A 161 17.45 34.59 -8.45
N TYR A 162 17.80 35.78 -8.83
CA TYR A 162 16.87 36.89 -9.13
C TYR A 162 15.73 36.47 -10.06
N GLY A 163 14.50 36.75 -9.68
CA GLY A 163 13.31 36.46 -10.47
C GLY A 163 12.98 34.97 -10.66
N GLN A 164 13.70 34.07 -9.98
CA GLN A 164 13.44 32.63 -10.03
C GLN A 164 12.42 32.21 -8.98
N ALA A 165 11.96 30.95 -9.07
CA ALA A 165 11.06 30.35 -8.10
C ALA A 165 11.67 30.30 -6.68
N ALA A 166 10.83 30.11 -5.68
CA ALA A 166 11.27 29.95 -4.30
C ALA A 166 12.22 28.76 -4.16
N TYR A 167 13.26 28.94 -3.33
CA TYR A 167 14.07 27.84 -2.86
C TYR A 167 13.73 27.51 -1.39
N TYR A 168 14.10 26.31 -0.99
CA TYR A 168 13.98 25.82 0.38
C TYR A 168 15.37 25.41 0.87
N ALA A 169 15.62 25.58 2.18
CA ALA A 169 16.82 25.09 2.83
C ALA A 169 16.50 24.47 4.19
N ASP A 170 17.27 23.45 4.54
CA ASP A 170 17.11 22.72 5.79
C ASP A 170 18.43 22.07 6.21
N ASP A 171 18.56 21.67 7.48
CA ASP A 171 19.72 20.96 8.02
C ASP A 171 21.05 21.63 7.68
N VAL A 172 21.15 22.94 7.92
CA VAL A 172 22.38 23.71 7.68
C VAL A 172 23.45 23.34 8.71
N SER A 173 24.66 23.05 8.25
CA SER A 173 25.76 22.65 9.13
C SER A 173 27.05 23.38 8.80
N VAL A 174 27.73 23.89 9.82
CA VAL A 174 29.12 24.33 9.79
C VAL A 174 29.89 23.49 10.78
N TYR A 175 30.38 22.35 10.32
CA TYR A 175 31.04 21.34 11.13
C TYR A 175 32.53 21.58 11.19
N GLY A 176 33.06 21.66 12.39
CA GLY A 176 34.47 21.88 12.69
C GLY A 176 34.71 22.27 14.13
N PRO A 177 35.90 22.80 14.47
CA PRO A 177 36.22 23.17 15.85
C PRO A 177 35.22 24.15 16.44
N ASP A 178 34.80 23.94 17.71
CA ASP A 178 33.87 24.82 18.41
C ASP A 178 34.40 26.26 18.46
N GLY A 179 33.70 27.17 17.79
CA GLY A 179 34.01 28.61 17.75
C GLY A 179 33.68 29.37 19.02
N GLY A 180 33.04 28.73 19.99
CA GLY A 180 32.63 29.35 21.27
C GLY A 180 31.36 30.18 21.21
N GLY A 181 30.68 30.19 20.04
CA GLY A 181 29.41 30.89 19.84
C GLY A 181 28.20 30.16 20.41
N GLY A 182 28.39 28.98 20.94
CA GLY A 182 27.34 28.02 21.34
C GLY A 182 26.76 27.35 20.10
N SER A 183 26.94 26.05 19.99
CA SER A 183 26.18 25.19 19.07
C SER A 183 24.71 25.18 19.52
N ASP A 184 23.82 24.82 18.63
CA ASP A 184 22.49 24.35 19.05
C ASP A 184 22.71 23.28 20.13
N PRO A 185 21.97 23.30 21.25
CA PRO A 185 22.11 22.25 22.25
C PRO A 185 21.95 20.91 21.52
N ALA A 186 22.84 19.96 21.85
CA ALA A 186 22.75 18.62 21.30
C ALA A 186 21.28 18.15 21.36
N PRO A 187 20.72 17.54 20.31
CA PRO A 187 19.34 17.13 20.35
C PRO A 187 19.11 16.28 21.58
N THR A 188 18.15 16.68 22.39
CA THR A 188 17.73 15.91 23.55
C THR A 188 16.69 14.88 23.12
N ILE A 189 16.62 13.76 23.84
CA ILE A 189 15.56 12.78 23.66
C ILE A 189 14.21 13.51 23.77
N PRO A 190 13.29 13.34 22.79
CA PRO A 190 11.99 14.02 22.82
C PRO A 190 11.18 13.67 24.07
N SER A 191 10.21 14.50 24.41
CA SER A 191 9.22 14.13 25.41
C SER A 191 8.30 13.01 24.90
N ALA A 192 7.66 12.28 25.82
CA ALA A 192 6.65 11.30 25.44
C ALA A 192 5.46 11.98 24.74
N PRO A 193 4.88 11.37 23.67
CA PRO A 193 3.69 11.90 23.03
C PRO A 193 2.52 12.04 24.00
N THR A 194 1.79 13.17 23.86
CA THR A 194 0.60 13.48 24.67
C THR A 194 -0.66 13.37 23.84
N ALA A 195 -1.82 13.34 24.51
CA ALA A 195 -3.14 13.24 23.88
C ALA A 195 -3.25 12.05 22.88
N VAL A 196 -2.52 10.96 23.15
CA VAL A 196 -2.69 9.74 22.37
C VAL A 196 -4.12 9.25 22.56
N SER A 197 -4.82 9.07 21.46
CA SER A 197 -6.25 8.68 21.44
C SER A 197 -6.53 7.74 20.27
N VAL A 198 -7.61 6.97 20.41
CA VAL A 198 -8.16 6.18 19.31
C VAL A 198 -9.00 7.11 18.45
N SER A 199 -8.59 7.34 17.22
CA SER A 199 -9.29 8.17 16.23
C SER A 199 -10.30 7.38 15.37
N GLY A 200 -10.22 6.05 15.40
CA GLY A 200 -11.14 5.15 14.71
C GLY A 200 -10.82 3.69 14.97
N SER A 201 -11.81 2.83 14.81
CA SER A 201 -11.65 1.38 14.89
C SER A 201 -12.49 0.70 13.83
N THR A 202 -11.94 -0.37 13.25
CA THR A 202 -12.68 -1.33 12.40
C THR A 202 -12.63 -2.70 13.06
N SER A 203 -13.17 -3.71 12.41
CA SER A 203 -13.09 -5.10 12.91
C SER A 203 -11.67 -5.68 12.87
N SER A 204 -10.74 -5.06 12.12
CA SER A 204 -9.39 -5.59 11.94
C SER A 204 -8.29 -4.54 12.15
N SER A 205 -8.67 -3.32 12.55
CA SER A 205 -7.72 -2.23 12.77
C SER A 205 -8.14 -1.27 13.88
N VAL A 206 -7.15 -0.57 14.44
CA VAL A 206 -7.33 0.57 15.33
C VAL A 206 -6.46 1.71 14.82
N SER A 207 -7.05 2.87 14.60
CA SER A 207 -6.36 4.11 14.22
C SER A 207 -6.10 4.94 15.47
N LEU A 208 -4.89 5.46 15.57
CA LEU A 208 -4.40 6.28 16.66
C LEU A 208 -4.02 7.67 16.15
N ALA A 209 -4.19 8.68 16.98
CA ALA A 209 -3.71 10.03 16.75
C ALA A 209 -3.11 10.59 18.04
N TRP A 210 -2.16 11.52 17.92
CA TRP A 210 -1.48 12.17 19.03
C TRP A 210 -1.00 13.58 18.65
N ASN A 211 -0.60 14.36 19.66
CA ASN A 211 -0.04 15.68 19.43
C ASN A 211 1.39 15.60 18.91
N THR A 212 1.78 16.57 18.09
CA THR A 212 3.16 16.77 17.66
C THR A 212 4.06 16.95 18.89
N VAL A 213 5.21 16.29 18.87
CA VAL A 213 6.25 16.40 19.92
C VAL A 213 7.40 17.22 19.36
N SER A 214 7.75 18.31 20.04
CA SER A 214 8.88 19.16 19.66
C SER A 214 10.18 18.38 19.62
N GLY A 215 10.96 18.53 18.55
CA GLY A 215 12.22 17.84 18.35
C GLY A 215 12.11 16.36 17.95
N ALA A 216 10.89 15.84 17.70
CA ALA A 216 10.71 14.50 17.19
C ALA A 216 10.83 14.47 15.67
N THR A 217 11.55 13.49 15.12
CA THR A 217 11.67 13.20 13.67
C THR A 217 10.84 12.00 13.25
N GLY A 218 10.25 11.27 14.21
CA GLY A 218 9.40 10.12 13.98
C GLY A 218 8.77 9.59 15.26
N TYR A 219 7.93 8.58 15.11
CA TYR A 219 7.20 7.94 16.20
C TYR A 219 7.19 6.43 16.04
N ASN A 220 7.23 5.70 17.15
CA ASN A 220 7.03 4.25 17.18
C ASN A 220 5.72 3.94 17.89
N VAL A 221 4.94 3.04 17.29
CA VAL A 221 3.68 2.54 17.86
C VAL A 221 3.91 1.17 18.47
N TYR A 222 3.43 0.98 19.67
CA TYR A 222 3.50 -0.26 20.45
C TYR A 222 2.10 -0.83 20.70
N ARG A 223 1.96 -2.14 20.56
CA ARG A 223 0.76 -2.91 20.90
C ARG A 223 1.13 -3.95 21.97
N GLY A 224 0.50 -3.92 23.12
CA GLY A 224 0.80 -4.85 24.21
C GLY A 224 2.27 -4.88 24.60
N GLY A 225 2.96 -3.72 24.52
CA GLY A 225 4.38 -3.60 24.81
C GLY A 225 5.34 -3.92 23.66
N THR A 226 4.86 -4.47 22.54
CA THR A 226 5.68 -4.81 21.35
C THR A 226 5.56 -3.70 20.31
N LYS A 227 6.69 -3.23 19.75
CA LYS A 227 6.70 -2.29 18.62
C LYS A 227 6.11 -2.94 17.38
N VAL A 228 5.08 -2.31 16.79
CA VAL A 228 4.37 -2.82 15.61
C VAL A 228 4.52 -1.94 14.38
N GLN A 229 4.86 -0.66 14.57
CA GLN A 229 4.97 0.28 13.45
C GLN A 229 5.89 1.45 13.78
N ALA A 230 6.52 2.05 12.75
CA ALA A 230 7.19 3.34 12.82
C ALA A 230 6.57 4.28 11.78
N VAL A 231 6.36 5.55 12.14
CA VAL A 231 5.76 6.58 11.27
C VAL A 231 6.44 7.92 11.48
N THR A 232 6.34 8.82 10.51
CA THR A 232 6.84 10.20 10.63
C THR A 232 5.72 11.20 10.99
N GLY A 233 4.45 10.84 10.75
CA GLY A 233 3.29 11.67 11.09
C GLY A 233 2.76 11.42 12.49
N THR A 234 1.76 12.19 12.89
CA THR A 234 1.10 12.14 14.22
C THR A 234 -0.12 11.22 14.28
N SER A 235 -0.20 10.27 13.37
CA SER A 235 -1.24 9.24 13.33
C SER A 235 -0.70 7.92 12.79
N ALA A 236 -1.34 6.82 13.17
CA ALA A 236 -1.02 5.48 12.66
C ALA A 236 -2.26 4.59 12.70
N THR A 237 -2.37 3.67 11.74
CA THR A 237 -3.40 2.63 11.77
C THR A 237 -2.73 1.28 11.94
N VAL A 238 -3.01 0.61 13.05
CA VAL A 238 -2.53 -0.75 13.33
C VAL A 238 -3.55 -1.74 12.80
N THR A 239 -3.14 -2.56 11.84
CA THR A 239 -3.98 -3.54 11.12
C THR A 239 -3.70 -4.97 11.58
N GLY A 240 -4.45 -5.94 11.04
CA GLY A 240 -4.27 -7.36 11.34
C GLY A 240 -4.71 -7.73 12.76
N LEU A 241 -5.68 -7.01 13.32
CA LEU A 241 -6.24 -7.25 14.64
C LEU A 241 -7.45 -8.19 14.55
N ALA A 242 -7.66 -9.00 15.58
CA ALA A 242 -8.88 -9.79 15.71
C ALA A 242 -10.09 -8.90 16.01
N ALA A 243 -11.25 -9.23 15.47
CA ALA A 243 -12.50 -8.50 15.72
C ALA A 243 -12.96 -8.61 17.18
N SER A 244 -13.77 -7.64 17.64
CA SER A 244 -14.31 -7.58 19.01
C SER A 244 -13.26 -7.76 20.11
N THR A 245 -12.03 -7.33 19.85
CA THR A 245 -10.89 -7.55 20.75
C THR A 245 -10.31 -6.21 21.20
N SER A 246 -10.05 -6.08 22.50
CA SER A 246 -9.40 -4.91 23.08
C SER A 246 -7.88 -5.07 23.05
N TYR A 247 -7.20 -4.03 22.58
CA TYR A 247 -5.74 -3.94 22.52
C TYR A 247 -5.28 -2.67 23.22
N THR A 248 -4.14 -2.77 23.89
CA THR A 248 -3.48 -1.60 24.49
C THR A 248 -2.40 -1.08 23.55
N PHE A 249 -2.37 0.25 23.42
CA PHE A 249 -1.40 0.94 22.58
C PHE A 249 -0.67 2.02 23.37
N GLN A 250 0.58 2.24 23.00
CA GLN A 250 1.45 3.33 23.47
C GLN A 250 2.24 3.85 22.27
N VAL A 251 2.66 5.11 22.34
CA VAL A 251 3.47 5.74 21.29
C VAL A 251 4.70 6.35 21.94
N THR A 252 5.84 6.30 21.25
CA THR A 252 7.06 7.02 21.59
C THR A 252 7.41 8.00 20.49
N ALA A 253 8.12 9.06 20.80
CA ALA A 253 8.73 9.97 19.86
C ALA A 253 10.22 9.64 19.70
N THR A 254 10.77 9.80 18.50
CA THR A 254 12.17 9.48 18.20
C THR A 254 12.86 10.66 17.50
N ASN A 255 14.16 10.83 17.77
CA ASN A 255 15.06 11.70 17.02
C ASN A 255 16.49 11.13 17.03
N ALA A 256 17.47 11.90 16.57
CA ALA A 256 18.88 11.51 16.58
C ALA A 256 19.47 11.25 17.97
N ALA A 257 18.89 11.84 19.03
CA ALA A 257 19.32 11.60 20.42
C ALA A 257 18.76 10.32 21.02
N GLY A 258 17.69 9.77 20.46
CA GLY A 258 17.08 8.54 20.93
C GLY A 258 15.57 8.52 20.91
N GLU A 259 15.01 7.57 21.64
CA GLU A 259 13.57 7.32 21.76
C GLU A 259 13.06 7.78 23.13
N SER A 260 11.92 8.46 23.15
CA SER A 260 11.27 8.95 24.36
C SER A 260 10.75 7.84 25.26
N ALA A 261 10.37 8.19 26.50
CA ALA A 261 9.46 7.35 27.26
C ALA A 261 8.16 7.09 26.50
N ARG A 262 7.46 6.00 26.84
CA ARG A 262 6.16 5.67 26.27
C ARG A 262 5.10 6.65 26.76
N SER A 263 4.14 6.94 25.87
CA SER A 263 2.92 7.69 26.24
C SER A 263 2.10 6.96 27.31
N ALA A 264 1.10 7.64 27.83
CA ALA A 264 0.00 6.98 28.54
C ALA A 264 -0.59 5.87 27.64
N THR A 265 -1.00 4.76 28.27
CA THR A 265 -1.65 3.65 27.56
C THR A 265 -3.06 4.06 27.14
N VAL A 266 -3.40 3.84 25.87
CA VAL A 266 -4.78 3.93 25.39
C VAL A 266 -5.28 2.54 25.01
N THR A 267 -6.54 2.27 25.25
CA THR A 267 -7.19 1.03 24.86
C THR A 267 -8.07 1.28 23.63
N GLY A 268 -7.78 0.58 22.54
CA GLY A 268 -8.61 0.55 21.34
C GLY A 268 -9.27 -0.81 21.21
N THR A 269 -10.58 -0.82 21.10
CA THR A 269 -11.32 -2.05 20.85
C THR A 269 -11.72 -2.07 19.38
N THR A 270 -11.33 -3.13 18.68
CA THR A 270 -11.82 -3.37 17.33
C THR A 270 -13.33 -3.56 17.39
N THR A 271 -14.04 -2.99 16.43
CA THR A 271 -15.49 -3.20 16.35
C THR A 271 -15.77 -4.71 16.18
N SER A 272 -16.94 -5.14 16.61
CA SER A 272 -17.47 -6.39 16.10
C SER A 272 -17.40 -6.27 14.58
N GLY A 273 -16.82 -7.26 13.92
CA GLY A 273 -16.82 -7.23 12.47
C GLY A 273 -18.24 -6.94 12.02
N SER A 274 -18.42 -5.76 11.44
CA SER A 274 -19.61 -5.43 10.67
C SER A 274 -19.40 -5.86 9.21
N GLY A 275 -18.91 -7.06 9.06
CA GLY A 275 -19.56 -8.11 8.36
C GLY A 275 -20.53 -8.67 9.40
N GLY A 276 -21.79 -8.51 9.22
CA GLY A 276 -22.80 -9.21 9.98
C GLY A 276 -22.33 -10.63 10.20
N GLY A 277 -22.70 -11.28 11.32
CA GLY A 277 -22.38 -12.67 11.61
C GLY A 277 -22.73 -13.59 10.43
N GLY A 278 -22.15 -13.29 9.29
CA GLY A 278 -22.26 -14.02 8.04
C GLY A 278 -21.31 -15.18 8.17
N THR A 279 -21.87 -16.36 8.18
CA THR A 279 -21.19 -17.61 7.92
C THR A 279 -20.13 -17.42 6.83
N ALA A 280 -18.99 -18.08 6.95
CA ALA A 280 -18.00 -18.18 5.87
C ALA A 280 -18.75 -18.57 4.58
N LEU A 281 -18.30 -18.05 3.43
CA LEU A 281 -18.84 -18.49 2.14
C LEU A 281 -18.90 -20.02 2.11
N PRO A 282 -19.97 -20.63 1.58
CA PRO A 282 -20.03 -22.06 1.40
C PRO A 282 -18.88 -22.54 0.51
N LYS A 283 -18.50 -23.80 0.63
CA LYS A 283 -17.47 -24.43 -0.19
C LYS A 283 -17.73 -24.19 -1.68
N HIS A 284 -18.98 -24.33 -2.09
CA HIS A 284 -19.47 -24.07 -3.44
C HIS A 284 -20.44 -22.89 -3.39
N ALA A 285 -20.19 -21.89 -4.21
CA ALA A 285 -20.90 -20.62 -4.17
C ALA A 285 -21.47 -20.23 -5.53
N LEU A 286 -22.68 -19.69 -5.51
CA LEU A 286 -23.34 -19.09 -6.65
C LEU A 286 -23.16 -17.58 -6.61
N THR A 287 -22.58 -17.00 -7.66
CA THR A 287 -22.42 -15.54 -7.81
C THR A 287 -23.49 -15.00 -8.76
N GLY A 288 -24.09 -13.87 -8.41
CA GLY A 288 -25.03 -13.16 -9.29
C GLY A 288 -24.69 -11.67 -9.38
N TYR A 289 -24.63 -11.14 -10.60
CA TYR A 289 -24.50 -9.71 -10.81
C TYR A 289 -25.85 -9.01 -10.62
N TRP A 290 -25.89 -7.99 -9.81
CA TRP A 290 -27.04 -7.11 -9.63
C TRP A 290 -26.80 -5.79 -10.36
N GLN A 291 -27.78 -5.38 -11.18
CA GLN A 291 -27.67 -4.20 -12.05
C GLN A 291 -28.13 -2.94 -11.33
N ASN A 292 -27.24 -1.98 -11.19
CA ASN A 292 -27.50 -0.62 -10.69
C ASN A 292 -28.04 0.29 -11.83
N PHE A 293 -28.80 -0.28 -12.77
CA PHE A 293 -29.36 0.43 -13.90
C PHE A 293 -30.53 -0.36 -14.51
N ASN A 294 -31.37 0.34 -15.27
CA ASN A 294 -32.47 -0.26 -16.00
C ASN A 294 -32.08 -0.42 -17.49
N ASN A 295 -32.02 -1.64 -17.97
CA ASN A 295 -31.76 -1.99 -19.38
C ASN A 295 -32.85 -2.91 -19.99
N GLY A 296 -34.05 -2.91 -19.37
CA GLY A 296 -35.16 -3.77 -19.78
C GLY A 296 -35.19 -5.13 -19.08
N ALA A 297 -34.27 -5.42 -18.19
CA ALA A 297 -34.39 -6.51 -17.22
C ALA A 297 -35.31 -6.10 -16.06
N THR A 298 -35.68 -7.04 -15.18
CA THR A 298 -36.46 -6.72 -13.99
C THR A 298 -35.68 -5.75 -13.09
N VAL A 299 -36.28 -4.61 -12.78
CA VAL A 299 -35.74 -3.71 -11.75
C VAL A 299 -35.90 -4.41 -10.39
N GLN A 300 -34.76 -4.58 -9.68
CA GLN A 300 -34.71 -5.26 -8.37
C GLN A 300 -34.06 -4.34 -7.34
N ARG A 301 -34.48 -4.45 -6.09
CA ARG A 301 -33.68 -4.07 -4.93
C ARG A 301 -32.70 -5.20 -4.58
N ILE A 302 -31.68 -4.91 -3.78
CA ILE A 302 -30.78 -5.97 -3.27
C ILE A 302 -31.57 -7.01 -2.45
N SER A 303 -32.59 -6.56 -1.69
CA SER A 303 -33.49 -7.45 -0.94
C SER A 303 -34.18 -8.50 -1.82
N ASP A 304 -34.49 -8.16 -3.08
CA ASP A 304 -35.26 -9.01 -4.00
C ASP A 304 -34.42 -10.11 -4.65
N VAL A 305 -33.08 -9.99 -4.57
CA VAL A 305 -32.16 -11.00 -5.12
C VAL A 305 -32.42 -12.34 -4.44
N GLN A 306 -32.58 -13.40 -5.23
CA GLN A 306 -32.87 -14.74 -4.76
C GLN A 306 -31.86 -15.25 -3.72
N SER A 307 -32.36 -16.05 -2.77
CA SER A 307 -31.55 -16.66 -1.71
C SER A 307 -30.54 -17.70 -2.19
N GLN A 308 -30.65 -18.17 -3.42
CA GLN A 308 -29.69 -19.10 -4.03
C GLN A 308 -28.30 -18.45 -4.26
N TYR A 309 -28.24 -17.12 -4.46
CA TYR A 309 -27.00 -16.41 -4.66
C TYR A 309 -26.25 -16.21 -3.34
N ASP A 310 -24.98 -16.61 -3.30
CA ASP A 310 -24.09 -16.49 -2.14
C ASP A 310 -23.22 -15.25 -2.20
N ILE A 311 -22.86 -14.83 -3.42
CA ILE A 311 -22.15 -13.59 -3.71
C ILE A 311 -22.99 -12.74 -4.65
N ILE A 312 -23.24 -11.50 -4.27
CA ILE A 312 -23.95 -10.50 -5.09
C ILE A 312 -22.94 -9.44 -5.52
N ALA A 313 -22.63 -9.39 -6.82
CA ALA A 313 -21.74 -8.39 -7.41
C ALA A 313 -22.56 -7.19 -7.90
N VAL A 314 -22.36 -6.03 -7.29
CA VAL A 314 -23.09 -4.80 -7.61
C VAL A 314 -22.45 -4.11 -8.80
N ALA A 315 -23.11 -4.10 -9.95
CA ALA A 315 -22.62 -3.58 -11.22
C ALA A 315 -23.13 -2.16 -11.48
N PHE A 316 -22.31 -1.09 -11.62
CA PHE A 316 -20.86 -1.06 -11.50
C PHE A 316 -20.39 0.20 -10.76
N ALA A 317 -19.17 0.16 -10.24
CA ALA A 317 -18.44 1.38 -9.89
C ALA A 317 -17.73 1.91 -11.14
N ASP A 318 -17.81 3.24 -11.33
CA ASP A 318 -17.33 3.95 -12.50
C ASP A 318 -15.98 4.63 -12.26
N ALA A 319 -15.23 4.90 -13.34
CA ALA A 319 -14.04 5.71 -13.29
C ALA A 319 -14.38 7.16 -12.89
N THR A 320 -13.46 7.79 -12.17
CA THR A 320 -13.50 9.24 -11.90
C THR A 320 -12.51 9.98 -12.80
N THR A 321 -12.45 11.30 -12.69
CA THR A 321 -11.42 12.12 -13.35
C THR A 321 -10.02 11.92 -12.77
N THR A 322 -9.91 11.34 -11.56
CA THR A 322 -8.63 11.00 -10.94
C THR A 322 -8.17 9.63 -11.45
N PRO A 323 -6.99 9.51 -12.07
CA PRO A 323 -6.52 8.25 -12.63
C PRO A 323 -6.56 7.10 -11.61
N GLY A 324 -7.20 6.00 -11.98
CA GLY A 324 -7.39 4.81 -11.16
C GLY A 324 -8.47 4.90 -10.08
N ALA A 325 -8.91 6.09 -9.67
CA ALA A 325 -9.96 6.21 -8.67
C ALA A 325 -11.33 5.87 -9.25
N VAL A 326 -12.16 5.22 -8.43
CA VAL A 326 -13.52 4.82 -8.78
C VAL A 326 -14.55 5.44 -7.84
N THR A 327 -15.79 5.55 -8.32
CA THR A 327 -16.95 6.00 -7.56
C THR A 327 -18.12 5.05 -7.79
N PHE A 328 -19.07 5.04 -6.88
CA PHE A 328 -20.34 4.34 -7.04
C PHE A 328 -21.49 5.28 -6.68
N ASN A 329 -22.43 5.40 -7.58
CA ASN A 329 -23.64 6.18 -7.39
C ASN A 329 -24.85 5.30 -7.67
N LEU A 330 -25.70 5.12 -6.66
CA LEU A 330 -26.94 4.35 -6.83
C LEU A 330 -27.86 5.09 -7.82
N ASP A 331 -28.26 4.42 -8.91
CA ASP A 331 -29.26 4.95 -9.86
C ASP A 331 -30.66 4.91 -9.26
N SER A 332 -30.92 5.78 -8.31
CA SER A 332 -32.20 5.84 -7.61
C SER A 332 -33.38 6.04 -8.59
N ALA A 333 -33.21 6.82 -9.64
CA ALA A 333 -34.26 7.10 -10.62
C ALA A 333 -34.57 5.86 -11.48
N GLY A 334 -33.53 5.23 -12.04
CA GLY A 334 -33.68 4.01 -12.86
C GLY A 334 -34.18 2.81 -12.04
N LEU A 335 -33.98 2.84 -10.72
CA LEU A 335 -34.40 1.79 -9.78
C LEU A 335 -35.70 2.13 -9.03
N GLY A 336 -36.54 3.01 -9.58
CA GLY A 336 -37.88 3.28 -9.04
C GLY A 336 -37.89 3.95 -7.67
N GLY A 337 -36.93 4.83 -7.39
CA GLY A 337 -36.83 5.57 -6.14
C GLY A 337 -36.11 4.81 -5.01
N TYR A 338 -35.31 3.80 -5.34
CA TYR A 338 -34.49 3.07 -4.38
C TYR A 338 -33.45 3.98 -3.74
N THR A 339 -33.55 4.23 -2.43
CA THR A 339 -32.65 5.17 -1.76
C THR A 339 -31.36 4.52 -1.28
N VAL A 340 -30.31 5.32 -1.08
CA VAL A 340 -29.01 4.84 -0.55
C VAL A 340 -29.18 4.19 0.83
N ASP A 341 -30.03 4.73 1.68
CA ASP A 341 -30.25 4.14 3.02
C ASP A 341 -30.94 2.77 2.94
N GLN A 342 -31.93 2.63 2.04
CA GLN A 342 -32.56 1.33 1.76
C GLN A 342 -31.56 0.35 1.17
N PHE A 343 -30.73 0.79 0.21
CA PHE A 343 -29.68 -0.03 -0.38
C PHE A 343 -28.70 -0.57 0.68
N LYS A 344 -28.21 0.31 1.55
CA LYS A 344 -27.34 -0.09 2.68
C LYS A 344 -28.04 -1.03 3.67
N ALA A 345 -29.32 -0.83 3.92
CA ALA A 345 -30.11 -1.70 4.79
C ALA A 345 -30.27 -3.11 4.19
N ASP A 346 -30.53 -3.19 2.88
CA ASP A 346 -30.69 -4.44 2.16
C ASP A 346 -29.36 -5.21 2.05
N ILE A 347 -28.23 -4.51 1.86
CA ILE A 347 -26.88 -5.13 1.94
C ILE A 347 -26.70 -5.80 3.30
N ARG A 348 -26.95 -5.07 4.40
CA ARG A 348 -26.84 -5.64 5.75
C ARG A 348 -27.76 -6.83 5.96
N ALA A 349 -28.98 -6.79 5.42
CA ALA A 349 -29.94 -7.89 5.51
C ALA A 349 -29.43 -9.16 4.78
N LYS A 350 -28.86 -8.99 3.57
CA LYS A 350 -28.24 -10.12 2.83
C LYS A 350 -27.04 -10.68 3.58
N GLN A 351 -26.20 -9.82 4.15
CA GLN A 351 -25.05 -10.22 4.97
C GLN A 351 -25.49 -10.97 6.24
N ALA A 352 -26.54 -10.52 6.90
CA ALA A 352 -27.13 -11.22 8.05
C ALA A 352 -27.69 -12.60 7.68
N ALA A 353 -28.13 -12.78 6.42
CA ALA A 353 -28.54 -14.07 5.86
C ALA A 353 -27.35 -14.92 5.35
N GLY A 354 -26.10 -14.54 5.64
CA GLY A 354 -24.89 -15.29 5.27
C GLY A 354 -24.38 -15.03 3.85
N LYS A 355 -24.95 -14.05 3.14
CA LYS A 355 -24.53 -13.71 1.78
C LYS A 355 -23.41 -12.67 1.80
N LYS A 356 -22.65 -12.57 0.70
CA LYS A 356 -21.62 -11.57 0.49
C LYS A 356 -22.07 -10.60 -0.59
N VAL A 357 -21.83 -9.31 -0.37
CA VAL A 357 -22.15 -8.26 -1.34
C VAL A 357 -20.87 -7.52 -1.68
N VAL A 358 -20.45 -7.57 -2.93
CA VAL A 358 -19.23 -6.92 -3.42
C VAL A 358 -19.57 -5.85 -4.44
N VAL A 359 -18.74 -4.81 -4.57
CA VAL A 359 -18.88 -3.84 -5.65
C VAL A 359 -18.04 -4.29 -6.84
N SER A 360 -18.64 -4.36 -8.02
CA SER A 360 -17.96 -4.68 -9.28
C SER A 360 -17.46 -3.42 -9.96
N VAL A 361 -16.27 -3.49 -10.56
CA VAL A 361 -15.61 -2.39 -11.27
C VAL A 361 -15.39 -2.80 -12.72
N GLY A 362 -15.89 -2.01 -13.67
CA GLY A 362 -15.68 -2.25 -15.10
C GLY A 362 -16.96 -2.45 -15.88
N GLY A 363 -17.15 -3.66 -16.41
CA GLY A 363 -18.19 -4.01 -17.38
C GLY A 363 -17.90 -3.45 -18.78
N GLU A 364 -18.78 -3.75 -19.74
CA GLU A 364 -18.65 -3.42 -21.17
C GLU A 364 -18.30 -1.95 -21.45
N ARG A 365 -18.80 -1.03 -20.63
CA ARG A 365 -18.57 0.42 -20.79
C ARG A 365 -17.56 0.98 -19.80
N GLY A 366 -16.94 0.13 -19.00
CA GLY A 366 -15.97 0.55 -17.99
C GLY A 366 -14.70 1.13 -18.62
N THR A 367 -14.25 2.28 -18.09
CA THR A 367 -13.05 2.98 -18.58
C THR A 367 -11.96 3.08 -17.52
N VAL A 368 -12.10 2.32 -16.44
CA VAL A 368 -11.13 2.31 -15.34
C VAL A 368 -9.79 1.77 -15.83
N SER A 369 -8.72 2.50 -15.51
CA SER A 369 -7.36 2.13 -15.92
C SER A 369 -6.39 2.29 -14.76
N VAL A 370 -5.56 1.26 -14.52
CA VAL A 370 -4.58 1.19 -13.43
C VAL A 370 -3.23 0.84 -14.03
N ASN A 371 -2.48 1.88 -14.48
CA ASN A 371 -1.28 1.71 -15.32
C ASN A 371 0.02 2.24 -14.69
N ASP A 372 -0.06 2.74 -13.45
CA ASP A 372 1.09 3.21 -12.67
C ASP A 372 0.82 3.06 -11.16
N SER A 373 1.84 3.33 -10.32
CA SER A 373 1.72 3.20 -8.86
C SER A 373 0.75 4.21 -8.24
N THR A 374 0.56 5.38 -8.86
CA THR A 374 -0.38 6.40 -8.37
C THR A 374 -1.80 5.95 -8.61
N SER A 375 -2.13 5.52 -9.83
CA SER A 375 -3.44 4.97 -10.17
C SER A 375 -3.76 3.70 -9.37
N ALA A 376 -2.76 2.84 -9.11
CA ALA A 376 -2.92 1.67 -8.23
C ALA A 376 -3.29 2.07 -6.79
N THR A 377 -2.65 3.11 -6.26
CA THR A 377 -2.93 3.65 -4.93
C THR A 377 -4.34 4.28 -4.87
N ASN A 378 -4.70 5.07 -5.88
CA ASN A 378 -6.01 5.70 -5.98
C ASN A 378 -7.14 4.66 -6.08
N PHE A 379 -6.93 3.61 -6.88
CA PHE A 379 -7.86 2.49 -7.03
C PHE A 379 -8.12 1.79 -5.69
N ALA A 380 -7.05 1.39 -4.99
CA ALA A 380 -7.16 0.74 -3.70
C ALA A 380 -7.84 1.63 -2.64
N ASN A 381 -7.53 2.93 -2.61
CA ASN A 381 -8.09 3.86 -1.64
C ASN A 381 -9.57 4.12 -1.90
N SER A 382 -9.96 4.37 -3.15
CA SER A 382 -11.35 4.64 -3.51
C SER A 382 -12.24 3.42 -3.29
N LEU A 383 -11.80 2.22 -3.66
CA LEU A 383 -12.52 0.97 -3.38
C LEU A 383 -12.68 0.72 -1.87
N TYR A 384 -11.62 0.91 -1.10
CA TYR A 384 -11.71 0.79 0.35
C TYR A 384 -12.73 1.79 0.94
N SER A 385 -12.74 3.03 0.44
CA SER A 385 -13.73 4.04 0.83
C SER A 385 -15.16 3.62 0.47
N LEU A 386 -15.38 3.04 -0.72
CA LEU A 386 -16.70 2.51 -1.12
C LEU A 386 -17.14 1.36 -0.21
N MET A 387 -16.24 0.44 0.11
CA MET A 387 -16.52 -0.65 1.06
C MET A 387 -16.97 -0.11 2.42
N GLN A 388 -16.29 0.91 2.95
CA GLN A 388 -16.66 1.53 4.23
C GLN A 388 -17.99 2.30 4.12
N THR A 389 -18.24 2.97 3.00
CA THR A 389 -19.42 3.81 2.79
C THR A 389 -20.70 3.01 2.66
N TYR A 390 -20.67 1.92 1.90
CA TYR A 390 -21.85 1.12 1.57
C TYR A 390 -21.94 -0.18 2.37
N GLY A 391 -20.86 -0.60 3.02
CA GLY A 391 -20.77 -1.86 3.76
C GLY A 391 -20.51 -3.06 2.87
N PHE A 392 -19.84 -2.91 1.73
CA PHE A 392 -19.49 -4.04 0.86
C PHE A 392 -18.48 -4.97 1.55
N ASP A 393 -18.64 -6.29 1.35
CA ASP A 393 -17.72 -7.33 1.84
C ASP A 393 -16.42 -7.38 1.02
N GLY A 394 -16.37 -6.73 -0.14
CA GLY A 394 -15.22 -6.77 -1.02
C GLY A 394 -15.48 -6.16 -2.38
N VAL A 395 -14.70 -6.61 -3.35
CA VAL A 395 -14.70 -6.07 -4.71
C VAL A 395 -14.66 -7.18 -5.75
N ASP A 396 -15.21 -6.88 -6.90
CA ASP A 396 -15.14 -7.67 -8.11
C ASP A 396 -14.44 -6.89 -9.22
N ILE A 397 -13.56 -7.54 -9.98
CA ILE A 397 -12.82 -6.94 -11.09
C ILE A 397 -13.37 -7.49 -12.41
N ASP A 398 -14.08 -6.63 -13.15
CA ASP A 398 -14.74 -6.95 -14.42
C ASP A 398 -14.27 -5.97 -15.52
N LEU A 399 -12.94 -5.74 -15.61
CA LEU A 399 -12.37 -4.80 -16.57
C LEU A 399 -12.27 -5.42 -17.96
N GLU A 400 -13.18 -5.04 -18.86
CA GLU A 400 -13.20 -5.54 -20.24
C GLU A 400 -12.34 -4.69 -21.21
N ASN A 401 -11.81 -3.56 -20.74
CA ASN A 401 -10.88 -2.68 -21.46
C ASN A 401 -9.40 -3.05 -21.26
N GLY A 402 -9.13 -4.22 -20.68
CA GLY A 402 -7.79 -4.71 -20.34
C GLY A 402 -7.29 -4.18 -18.99
N LEU A 403 -6.22 -4.78 -18.50
CA LEU A 403 -5.56 -4.37 -17.25
C LEU A 403 -4.04 -4.55 -17.32
N ASN A 404 -3.33 -3.81 -16.48
CA ASN A 404 -1.90 -3.98 -16.27
C ASN A 404 -1.67 -4.88 -15.04
N ALA A 405 -1.09 -6.06 -15.26
CA ALA A 405 -0.93 -7.07 -14.20
C ALA A 405 -0.09 -6.58 -13.00
N THR A 406 0.95 -5.80 -13.26
CA THR A 406 1.84 -5.29 -12.19
C THR A 406 1.08 -4.34 -11.26
N TYR A 407 0.46 -3.32 -11.83
CA TYR A 407 -0.19 -2.26 -11.04
C TYR A 407 -1.54 -2.70 -10.48
N MET A 408 -2.28 -3.57 -11.18
CA MET A 408 -3.48 -4.18 -10.63
C MET A 408 -3.14 -5.10 -9.43
N THR A 409 -2.09 -5.90 -9.53
CA THR A 409 -1.59 -6.69 -8.39
C THR A 409 -1.24 -5.79 -7.19
N GLN A 410 -0.53 -4.68 -7.43
CA GLN A 410 -0.20 -3.70 -6.39
C GLN A 410 -1.46 -3.13 -5.73
N ALA A 411 -2.44 -2.73 -6.54
CA ALA A 411 -3.70 -2.17 -6.06
C ALA A 411 -4.49 -3.17 -5.20
N LEU A 412 -4.66 -4.40 -5.66
CA LEU A 412 -5.42 -5.43 -4.96
C LEU A 412 -4.74 -5.87 -3.66
N ARG A 413 -3.41 -5.97 -3.62
CA ARG A 413 -2.67 -6.23 -2.38
C ARG A 413 -2.78 -5.07 -1.39
N SER A 414 -2.70 -3.83 -1.86
CA SER A 414 -2.92 -2.65 -1.03
C SER A 414 -4.34 -2.63 -0.45
N LEU A 415 -5.36 -2.94 -1.27
CA LEU A 415 -6.75 -3.06 -0.82
C LEU A 415 -6.91 -4.16 0.23
N SER A 416 -6.35 -5.36 -0.02
CA SER A 416 -6.38 -6.49 0.92
C SER A 416 -5.72 -6.15 2.25
N SER A 417 -4.60 -5.44 2.23
CA SER A 417 -3.93 -4.96 3.44
C SER A 417 -4.81 -4.01 4.27
N LYS A 418 -5.65 -3.19 3.62
CA LYS A 418 -6.58 -2.27 4.27
C LYS A 418 -7.85 -2.95 4.77
N ALA A 419 -8.42 -3.83 3.96
CA ALA A 419 -9.69 -4.51 4.24
C ALA A 419 -9.52 -5.69 5.21
N GLY A 420 -8.33 -6.29 5.27
CA GLY A 420 -8.03 -7.44 6.12
C GLY A 420 -8.46 -8.78 5.50
N PRO A 421 -8.35 -9.87 6.28
CA PRO A 421 -8.51 -11.24 5.77
C PRO A 421 -9.95 -11.63 5.39
N SER A 422 -10.93 -10.79 5.72
CA SER A 422 -12.35 -11.02 5.34
C SER A 422 -12.70 -10.46 3.96
N LEU A 423 -11.74 -9.87 3.24
CA LEU A 423 -11.96 -9.34 1.90
C LEU A 423 -12.46 -10.45 0.96
N VAL A 424 -13.59 -10.21 0.30
CA VAL A 424 -14.08 -11.03 -0.81
C VAL A 424 -13.59 -10.39 -2.10
N LEU A 425 -12.64 -11.05 -2.76
CA LEU A 425 -12.08 -10.60 -4.04
C LEU A 425 -12.52 -11.55 -5.14
N THR A 426 -13.32 -11.07 -6.10
CA THR A 426 -13.74 -11.83 -7.27
C THR A 426 -13.24 -11.18 -8.56
N MET A 427 -13.20 -11.94 -9.63
CA MET A 427 -12.81 -11.48 -10.96
C MET A 427 -13.71 -12.12 -12.01
N ALA A 428 -14.04 -11.37 -13.07
CA ALA A 428 -14.84 -11.86 -14.19
C ALA A 428 -14.18 -11.61 -15.56
N PRO A 429 -12.99 -12.20 -15.81
CA PRO A 429 -12.30 -12.05 -17.09
C PRO A 429 -13.09 -12.66 -18.24
N GLN A 430 -12.88 -12.15 -19.45
CA GLN A 430 -13.31 -12.79 -20.69
C GLN A 430 -12.50 -14.07 -20.95
N THR A 431 -13.03 -14.99 -21.78
CA THR A 431 -12.32 -16.24 -22.11
C THR A 431 -10.94 -16.01 -22.71
N ILE A 432 -10.79 -14.97 -23.54
CA ILE A 432 -9.50 -14.64 -24.17
C ILE A 432 -8.43 -14.24 -23.14
N ASP A 433 -8.83 -13.63 -22.04
CA ASP A 433 -7.92 -13.18 -20.99
C ASP A 433 -7.31 -14.34 -20.20
N MET A 434 -7.93 -15.52 -20.28
CA MET A 434 -7.55 -16.70 -19.52
C MET A 434 -6.96 -17.82 -20.38
N GLN A 435 -6.62 -17.53 -21.65
CA GLN A 435 -6.03 -18.53 -22.57
C GLN A 435 -4.57 -18.87 -22.26
N SER A 436 -3.85 -17.98 -21.60
CA SER A 436 -2.44 -18.17 -21.23
C SER A 436 -2.15 -17.51 -19.87
N THR A 437 -1.29 -18.16 -19.07
CA THR A 437 -0.79 -17.58 -17.81
C THR A 437 0.04 -16.31 -17.99
N SER A 438 0.44 -15.98 -19.23
CA SER A 438 1.09 -14.72 -19.60
C SER A 438 0.10 -13.59 -19.88
N ASN A 439 -1.18 -13.86 -20.04
CA ASN A 439 -2.20 -12.83 -20.23
C ASN A 439 -2.38 -12.05 -18.91
N SER A 440 -2.53 -10.74 -19.02
CA SER A 440 -2.51 -9.83 -17.86
C SER A 440 -3.53 -10.17 -16.78
N TYR A 441 -4.72 -10.59 -17.15
CA TYR A 441 -5.75 -11.01 -16.19
C TYR A 441 -5.36 -12.30 -15.46
N PHE A 442 -4.93 -13.31 -16.21
CA PHE A 442 -4.51 -14.57 -15.61
C PHE A 442 -3.30 -14.38 -14.70
N GLN A 443 -2.32 -13.59 -15.15
CA GLN A 443 -1.15 -13.24 -14.35
C GLN A 443 -1.55 -12.51 -13.06
N THR A 444 -2.50 -11.56 -13.14
CA THR A 444 -3.03 -10.87 -11.95
C THR A 444 -3.68 -11.86 -10.98
N ALA A 445 -4.55 -12.75 -11.48
CA ALA A 445 -5.22 -13.76 -10.65
C ALA A 445 -4.21 -14.67 -9.92
N LEU A 446 -3.16 -15.09 -10.61
CA LEU A 446 -2.08 -15.89 -10.01
C LEU A 446 -1.27 -15.10 -8.99
N ASN A 447 -0.97 -13.83 -9.27
CA ASN A 447 -0.21 -12.96 -8.38
C ASN A 447 -0.95 -12.63 -7.06
N VAL A 448 -2.29 -12.69 -7.05
CA VAL A 448 -3.12 -12.43 -5.87
C VAL A 448 -3.86 -13.69 -5.39
N LYS A 449 -3.44 -14.84 -5.80
CA LYS A 449 -4.07 -16.14 -5.55
C LYS A 449 -4.33 -16.41 -4.06
N ASP A 450 -3.45 -15.96 -3.19
CA ASP A 450 -3.56 -16.08 -1.73
C ASP A 450 -4.71 -15.25 -1.11
N ILE A 451 -5.20 -14.23 -1.81
CA ILE A 451 -6.31 -13.37 -1.38
C ILE A 451 -7.54 -13.46 -2.30
N LEU A 452 -7.46 -14.24 -3.38
CA LEU A 452 -8.51 -14.37 -4.40
C LEU A 452 -9.57 -15.37 -3.95
N THR A 453 -10.83 -14.96 -3.99
CA THR A 453 -11.99 -15.79 -3.65
C THR A 453 -12.41 -16.67 -4.84
N VAL A 454 -12.62 -16.07 -6.01
CA VAL A 454 -13.02 -16.79 -7.23
C VAL A 454 -12.77 -15.96 -8.49
N VAL A 455 -12.43 -16.65 -9.57
CA VAL A 455 -12.48 -16.17 -10.96
C VAL A 455 -13.72 -16.77 -11.61
N ASN A 456 -14.68 -15.93 -11.93
CA ASN A 456 -15.91 -16.26 -12.65
C ASN A 456 -15.75 -15.90 -14.13
N MET A 457 -14.94 -16.65 -14.88
CA MET A 457 -14.69 -16.36 -16.28
C MET A 457 -16.00 -16.30 -17.08
N GLN A 458 -16.13 -15.34 -18.00
CA GLN A 458 -17.30 -15.12 -18.84
C GLN A 458 -17.26 -16.05 -20.07
N TYR A 459 -18.05 -17.14 -20.07
CA TYR A 459 -18.10 -18.13 -21.17
C TYR A 459 -19.12 -17.75 -22.27
N TYR A 460 -19.41 -16.48 -22.40
CA TYR A 460 -20.34 -15.92 -23.41
C TYR A 460 -19.65 -14.80 -24.20
N ASN A 461 -20.23 -14.35 -25.30
CA ASN A 461 -19.66 -13.37 -26.23
C ASN A 461 -18.24 -13.73 -26.71
N SER A 462 -17.92 -15.01 -26.79
CA SER A 462 -16.53 -15.50 -26.91
C SER A 462 -16.23 -16.25 -28.21
N GLY A 463 -17.25 -16.66 -28.96
CA GLY A 463 -17.06 -17.43 -30.20
C GLY A 463 -16.46 -18.83 -29.96
N SER A 464 -15.30 -19.09 -30.56
CA SER A 464 -14.58 -20.37 -30.44
C SER A 464 -13.18 -20.13 -29.87
N MET A 465 -12.75 -20.97 -28.96
CA MET A 465 -11.47 -20.86 -28.25
C MET A 465 -10.76 -22.21 -28.15
N LEU A 466 -9.45 -22.19 -27.93
CA LEU A 466 -8.67 -23.39 -27.63
C LEU A 466 -8.99 -23.88 -26.21
N GLY A 467 -9.19 -25.19 -26.07
CA GLY A 467 -9.22 -25.85 -24.77
C GLY A 467 -7.83 -26.22 -24.28
N CYS A 468 -7.74 -26.73 -23.05
CA CYS A 468 -6.47 -27.16 -22.44
C CYS A 468 -5.81 -28.37 -23.14
N ASP A 469 -6.53 -29.05 -24.03
CA ASP A 469 -6.04 -30.14 -24.89
C ASP A 469 -5.59 -29.66 -26.29
N GLY A 470 -5.62 -28.34 -26.53
CA GLY A 470 -5.23 -27.73 -27.80
C GLY A 470 -6.27 -27.84 -28.91
N LYS A 471 -7.46 -28.38 -28.63
CA LYS A 471 -8.56 -28.43 -29.61
C LYS A 471 -9.43 -27.19 -29.50
N VAL A 472 -10.11 -26.85 -30.61
CA VAL A 472 -11.03 -25.72 -30.66
C VAL A 472 -12.42 -26.15 -30.22
N TYR A 473 -13.01 -25.38 -29.31
CA TYR A 473 -14.37 -25.55 -28.82
C TYR A 473 -15.19 -24.28 -29.08
N SER A 474 -16.45 -24.44 -29.45
CA SER A 474 -17.35 -23.31 -29.66
C SER A 474 -18.23 -23.08 -28.45
N GLN A 475 -18.48 -21.80 -28.13
CA GLN A 475 -19.38 -21.41 -27.02
C GLN A 475 -20.76 -22.09 -27.18
N GLY A 476 -21.46 -22.25 -26.05
CA GLY A 476 -22.79 -22.87 -26.07
C GLY A 476 -22.79 -24.38 -25.82
N SER A 477 -21.66 -24.99 -25.49
CA SER A 477 -21.54 -26.43 -25.24
C SER A 477 -20.91 -26.77 -23.91
N VAL A 478 -21.17 -27.99 -23.40
CA VAL A 478 -20.49 -28.52 -22.19
C VAL A 478 -18.98 -28.54 -22.40
N ASP A 479 -18.54 -28.93 -23.59
CA ASP A 479 -17.12 -29.03 -23.94
C ASP A 479 -16.40 -27.68 -23.83
N PHE A 480 -17.02 -26.60 -24.33
CA PHE A 480 -16.48 -25.25 -24.22
C PHE A 480 -16.27 -24.85 -22.75
N LEU A 481 -17.29 -25.06 -21.90
CA LEU A 481 -17.22 -24.72 -20.49
C LEU A 481 -16.11 -25.51 -19.76
N THR A 482 -16.04 -26.81 -20.02
CA THR A 482 -15.13 -27.72 -19.31
C THR A 482 -13.69 -27.63 -19.80
N ALA A 483 -13.49 -27.51 -21.13
CA ALA A 483 -12.14 -27.41 -21.71
C ALA A 483 -11.46 -26.08 -21.39
N LEU A 484 -12.22 -24.97 -21.29
CA LEU A 484 -11.66 -23.68 -20.93
C LEU A 484 -11.46 -23.54 -19.41
N ALA A 485 -12.37 -24.09 -18.58
CA ALA A 485 -12.13 -24.17 -17.13
C ALA A 485 -10.86 -24.97 -16.82
N CYS A 486 -10.58 -26.02 -17.59
CA CYS A 486 -9.36 -26.83 -17.50
C CYS A 486 -8.09 -25.98 -17.67
N ILE A 487 -8.09 -24.94 -18.52
CA ILE A 487 -6.92 -24.04 -18.68
C ILE A 487 -6.62 -23.33 -17.37
N GLN A 488 -7.63 -22.78 -16.70
CA GLN A 488 -7.46 -22.09 -15.41
C GLN A 488 -6.93 -23.05 -14.33
N LEU A 489 -7.48 -24.26 -14.27
CA LEU A 489 -7.11 -25.31 -13.30
C LEU A 489 -5.71 -25.83 -13.52
N GLN A 490 -5.29 -26.02 -14.77
CA GLN A 490 -3.91 -26.43 -15.12
C GLN A 490 -2.93 -25.27 -15.01
N GLY A 491 -3.38 -24.04 -15.26
CA GLY A 491 -2.59 -22.83 -15.17
C GLY A 491 -2.26 -22.38 -13.73
N GLY A 492 -2.83 -23.06 -12.71
CA GLY A 492 -2.40 -22.90 -11.32
C GLY A 492 -3.42 -22.29 -10.37
N LEU A 493 -4.65 -21.98 -10.80
CA LEU A 493 -5.74 -21.63 -9.87
C LEU A 493 -6.19 -22.89 -9.11
N ALA A 494 -6.51 -22.72 -7.83
CA ALA A 494 -7.14 -23.79 -7.06
C ALA A 494 -8.57 -24.04 -7.58
N PRO A 495 -9.08 -25.27 -7.54
CA PRO A 495 -10.49 -25.52 -7.94
C PRO A 495 -11.49 -24.64 -7.21
N SER A 496 -11.25 -24.36 -5.93
CA SER A 496 -12.05 -23.42 -5.12
C SER A 496 -11.99 -21.96 -5.58
N GLN A 497 -11.18 -21.65 -6.59
CA GLN A 497 -11.05 -20.32 -7.20
C GLN A 497 -11.57 -20.24 -8.63
N VAL A 498 -12.22 -21.30 -9.13
CA VAL A 498 -12.74 -21.36 -10.51
C VAL A 498 -14.24 -21.49 -10.50
N GLY A 499 -14.92 -20.55 -11.16
CA GLY A 499 -16.37 -20.50 -11.38
C GLY A 499 -16.74 -20.38 -12.85
N LEU A 500 -17.92 -20.87 -13.23
CA LEU A 500 -18.43 -20.82 -14.60
C LEU A 500 -19.41 -19.65 -14.76
N GLY A 501 -19.03 -18.61 -15.52
CA GLY A 501 -19.85 -17.42 -15.75
C GLY A 501 -20.71 -17.51 -17.01
N LEU A 502 -22.05 -17.46 -16.87
CA LEU A 502 -23.00 -17.57 -17.98
C LEU A 502 -24.11 -16.51 -17.85
N PRO A 503 -24.75 -16.10 -18.99
CA PRO A 503 -25.93 -15.24 -18.93
C PRO A 503 -27.14 -16.04 -18.34
N ALA A 504 -27.97 -15.37 -17.53
CA ALA A 504 -29.18 -15.98 -16.97
C ALA A 504 -30.28 -16.21 -18.02
N SER A 505 -30.26 -15.45 -19.10
CA SER A 505 -31.22 -15.58 -20.21
C SER A 505 -30.56 -15.21 -21.54
N ALA A 506 -31.19 -15.59 -22.65
CA ALA A 506 -30.72 -15.24 -23.98
C ALA A 506 -30.69 -13.71 -24.25
N ARG A 507 -31.38 -12.92 -23.45
CA ARG A 507 -31.39 -11.45 -23.53
C ARG A 507 -30.26 -10.80 -22.73
N GLY A 508 -29.56 -11.57 -21.89
CA GLY A 508 -28.51 -11.08 -21.01
C GLY A 508 -27.16 -10.87 -21.69
N ALA A 509 -26.95 -11.45 -22.89
CA ALA A 509 -25.70 -11.32 -23.65
C ALA A 509 -25.97 -11.39 -25.13
N GLY A 510 -25.03 -10.94 -25.95
CA GLY A 510 -25.13 -11.00 -27.41
C GLY A 510 -25.06 -12.42 -27.97
N SER A 511 -24.36 -13.32 -27.25
CA SER A 511 -24.23 -14.73 -27.62
C SER A 511 -23.76 -15.59 -26.44
N GLY A 512 -23.80 -16.91 -26.58
CA GLY A 512 -23.26 -17.83 -25.55
C GLY A 512 -24.23 -18.21 -24.46
N TYR A 513 -25.49 -17.78 -24.49
CA TYR A 513 -26.49 -18.31 -23.57
C TYR A 513 -26.64 -19.82 -23.76
N VAL A 514 -26.75 -20.54 -22.67
CA VAL A 514 -27.03 -21.97 -22.61
C VAL A 514 -28.16 -22.25 -21.61
N ALA A 515 -28.91 -23.32 -21.87
CA ALA A 515 -29.87 -23.82 -20.91
C ALA A 515 -29.15 -24.18 -19.57
N PRO A 516 -29.77 -23.96 -18.41
CA PRO A 516 -29.18 -24.31 -17.10
C PRO A 516 -28.66 -25.76 -17.00
N SER A 517 -29.27 -26.70 -17.75
CA SER A 517 -28.84 -28.10 -17.81
C SER A 517 -27.42 -28.25 -18.39
N VAL A 518 -27.02 -27.41 -19.33
CA VAL A 518 -25.65 -27.43 -19.90
C VAL A 518 -24.63 -26.99 -18.84
N VAL A 519 -24.96 -25.96 -18.04
CA VAL A 519 -24.14 -25.50 -16.92
C VAL A 519 -24.02 -26.63 -15.88
N ASN A 520 -25.13 -27.25 -15.53
CA ASN A 520 -25.17 -28.35 -14.57
C ASN A 520 -24.36 -29.55 -15.02
N ASN A 521 -24.40 -29.89 -16.32
CA ASN A 521 -23.59 -30.96 -16.90
C ASN A 521 -22.09 -30.61 -16.87
N ALA A 522 -21.73 -29.35 -17.15
CA ALA A 522 -20.34 -28.91 -17.07
C ALA A 522 -19.81 -28.97 -15.62
N LEU A 523 -20.61 -28.55 -14.64
CA LEU A 523 -20.28 -28.67 -13.22
C LEU A 523 -20.10 -30.15 -12.81
N ASP A 524 -20.98 -31.06 -13.24
CA ASP A 524 -20.83 -32.50 -12.99
C ASP A 524 -19.60 -33.08 -13.68
N CYS A 525 -19.33 -32.66 -14.91
CA CYS A 525 -18.14 -33.09 -15.64
C CYS A 525 -16.86 -32.70 -14.89
N LEU A 526 -16.75 -31.44 -14.48
CA LEU A 526 -15.57 -30.96 -13.75
C LEU A 526 -15.46 -31.58 -12.36
N ALA A 527 -16.54 -31.63 -11.58
CA ALA A 527 -16.49 -32.04 -10.19
C ALA A 527 -16.53 -33.58 -9.99
N ARG A 528 -17.24 -34.29 -10.85
CA ARG A 528 -17.52 -35.75 -10.72
C ARG A 528 -17.03 -36.59 -11.88
N GLY A 529 -16.69 -36.01 -13.03
CA GLY A 529 -16.34 -36.72 -14.26
C GLY A 529 -17.54 -37.38 -14.95
N THR A 530 -18.77 -36.92 -14.68
CA THR A 530 -20.02 -37.41 -15.26
C THR A 530 -20.67 -36.31 -16.11
N ASN A 531 -21.55 -36.67 -17.04
CA ASN A 531 -22.26 -35.73 -17.93
C ASN A 531 -21.32 -34.86 -18.80
N CYS A 532 -20.10 -35.32 -19.06
CA CYS A 532 -19.16 -34.66 -19.96
C CYS A 532 -19.65 -34.78 -21.41
N GLY A 533 -19.23 -33.85 -22.24
CA GLY A 533 -19.33 -33.97 -23.71
C GLY A 533 -18.21 -34.85 -24.29
N SER A 534 -17.67 -34.40 -25.40
CA SER A 534 -16.51 -35.04 -26.04
C SER A 534 -15.20 -34.76 -25.30
N PHE A 535 -15.11 -33.63 -24.61
CA PHE A 535 -14.00 -33.29 -23.74
C PHE A 535 -14.24 -33.85 -22.32
N LYS A 536 -13.26 -34.54 -21.79
CA LYS A 536 -13.24 -35.03 -20.41
C LYS A 536 -11.95 -34.62 -19.73
N PRO A 537 -11.99 -33.90 -18.59
CA PRO A 537 -10.80 -33.57 -17.83
C PRO A 537 -10.03 -34.82 -17.41
N SER A 538 -8.70 -34.74 -17.31
CA SER A 538 -7.85 -35.86 -16.89
C SER A 538 -8.06 -36.27 -15.43
N ARG A 539 -8.67 -35.39 -14.64
CA ARG A 539 -9.05 -35.64 -13.23
C ARG A 539 -10.31 -34.83 -12.88
N THR A 540 -10.94 -35.18 -11.78
CA THR A 540 -12.08 -34.46 -11.22
C THR A 540 -11.59 -33.34 -10.28
N TYR A 541 -12.44 -32.33 -10.08
CA TYR A 541 -12.18 -31.17 -9.24
C TYR A 541 -13.35 -30.96 -8.25
N PRO A 542 -13.46 -31.80 -7.20
CA PRO A 542 -14.60 -31.76 -6.27
C PRO A 542 -14.67 -30.46 -5.45
N ASP A 543 -13.60 -29.66 -5.44
CA ASP A 543 -13.57 -28.36 -4.76
C ASP A 543 -13.86 -27.18 -5.71
N LEU A 544 -14.42 -27.41 -6.90
CA LEU A 544 -14.77 -26.33 -7.86
C LEU A 544 -15.69 -25.30 -7.16
N ARG A 545 -15.38 -23.99 -7.30
CA ARG A 545 -16.13 -22.95 -6.58
C ARG A 545 -17.62 -22.94 -6.93
N GLY A 546 -17.98 -23.04 -8.21
CA GLY A 546 -19.38 -23.05 -8.64
C GLY A 546 -19.64 -22.31 -9.94
N ALA A 547 -20.61 -21.41 -9.91
CA ALA A 547 -21.03 -20.68 -11.11
C ALA A 547 -21.37 -19.22 -10.81
N MET A 548 -21.44 -18.43 -11.88
CA MET A 548 -21.84 -17.03 -11.86
C MET A 548 -22.86 -16.75 -12.97
N THR A 549 -23.71 -15.76 -12.74
CA THR A 549 -24.58 -15.28 -13.83
C THR A 549 -24.60 -13.76 -14.00
N TRP A 550 -24.67 -13.35 -15.23
CA TRP A 550 -25.10 -12.04 -15.69
C TRP A 550 -26.56 -12.15 -16.14
N SER A 551 -27.56 -11.71 -15.42
CA SER A 551 -27.55 -11.13 -14.10
C SER A 551 -28.75 -11.63 -13.28
N THR A 552 -28.81 -11.29 -12.00
CA THR A 552 -29.98 -11.58 -11.14
C THR A 552 -31.23 -10.91 -11.68
N ASN A 553 -31.10 -9.74 -12.32
CA ASN A 553 -32.19 -8.99 -12.95
C ASN A 553 -32.75 -9.72 -14.18
N TRP A 554 -31.89 -10.29 -15.04
CA TRP A 554 -32.28 -11.11 -16.18
C TRP A 554 -32.85 -12.48 -15.74
N ASP A 555 -32.31 -13.04 -14.65
CA ASP A 555 -32.85 -14.26 -14.03
C ASP A 555 -34.26 -14.03 -13.50
N ALA A 556 -34.49 -12.92 -12.80
CA ALA A 556 -35.81 -12.53 -12.29
C ALA A 556 -36.83 -12.33 -13.42
N LEU A 557 -36.42 -11.70 -14.53
CA LEU A 557 -37.27 -11.56 -15.73
C LEU A 557 -37.66 -12.91 -16.32
N ALA A 558 -36.78 -13.91 -16.21
CA ALA A 558 -37.00 -15.29 -16.64
C ALA A 558 -37.66 -16.17 -15.56
N GLY A 559 -38.28 -15.57 -14.52
CA GLY A 559 -38.93 -16.30 -13.44
C GLY A 559 -37.95 -17.05 -12.53
N ASN A 560 -36.71 -16.59 -12.44
CA ASN A 560 -35.62 -17.19 -11.67
C ASN A 560 -35.26 -18.63 -12.11
N ALA A 561 -35.48 -18.92 -13.39
CA ALA A 561 -35.27 -20.28 -13.92
C ALA A 561 -33.81 -20.72 -13.82
N TRP A 562 -32.86 -19.77 -14.00
CA TRP A 562 -31.45 -20.07 -13.95
C TRP A 562 -31.01 -20.39 -12.50
N SER A 563 -31.26 -19.50 -11.54
CA SER A 563 -30.87 -19.71 -10.13
C SER A 563 -31.59 -20.91 -9.50
N ASN A 564 -32.86 -21.15 -9.85
CA ASN A 564 -33.59 -22.32 -9.36
C ASN A 564 -33.03 -23.65 -9.84
N ALA A 565 -32.39 -23.67 -11.01
CA ALA A 565 -31.79 -24.88 -11.57
C ALA A 565 -30.32 -25.04 -11.22
N VAL A 566 -29.51 -23.94 -11.26
CA VAL A 566 -28.06 -23.99 -11.06
C VAL A 566 -27.69 -23.87 -9.59
N GLY A 567 -28.44 -23.12 -8.78
CA GLY A 567 -28.17 -22.95 -7.35
C GLY A 567 -28.11 -24.26 -6.57
N PRO A 568 -29.19 -25.09 -6.59
CA PRO A 568 -29.15 -26.40 -5.94
C PRO A 568 -28.06 -27.34 -6.49
N LYS A 569 -27.71 -27.22 -7.77
CA LYS A 569 -26.61 -27.99 -8.36
C LYS A 569 -25.27 -27.56 -7.78
N VAL A 570 -24.98 -26.25 -7.70
CA VAL A 570 -23.76 -25.70 -7.11
C VAL A 570 -23.65 -26.12 -5.65
N HIS A 571 -24.70 -25.90 -4.84
CA HIS A 571 -24.69 -26.23 -3.41
C HIS A 571 -24.62 -27.74 -3.14
N GLY A 572 -24.99 -28.56 -4.10
CA GLY A 572 -24.91 -30.03 -4.03
C GLY A 572 -23.64 -30.63 -4.65
N LEU A 573 -22.63 -29.83 -5.02
CA LEU A 573 -21.33 -30.35 -5.46
C LEU A 573 -20.63 -31.10 -4.30
N PRO A 574 -19.68 -32.02 -4.59
CA PRO A 574 -19.08 -32.92 -3.59
C PRO A 574 -18.18 -32.21 -2.56
#